data_6e59edfb8300086f956f99e13296738e
#
_entry.id   6e59edfb8300086f956f99e13296738e
#
_cell.length_a   1.000
_cell.length_b   1.000
_cell.length_c   1.000
_cell.angle_alpha   90.00
_cell.angle_beta   90.00
_cell.angle_gamma   90.00
#
_symmetry.space_group_name_H-M   'P 1'
#
loop_
_entity.id
_entity.type
_entity.pdbx_description
1 polymer ?
#
loop_
_entity_poly.entity_id
_entity_poly.type
_entity_poly.pdbx_seq_one_letter_code
_entity_poly.pdbx_strand_id
1 'polypeptide(L)'
;LSNFWRMLADSSDNLSQDNIQPYIAEICYNESGVNRLTLGGKAYYLAYHSIGFKDWILIGIVPCSVVNENINRLQTITMSASVSVIALICTLSVLYLIRKNYLNLRKKDSEIKYREELFSVLSNNVDDIFLMLNTEDFSVGYVSPNIERILGISQSEAMSDESIIENSAVADKDENIRENLIRMSVGERKEWERKYVRRNSGNVCLFHITALRNKIDGEDRYILVLSDRTKERKTNLALHSAVNEAKKANNAKSSFISGISHDIRTP
;
A
#
# COMPACT_ATOMS: atom_id res chain seq x y z
N LEU A 1 33.96 72.20 -22.74
CA LEU A 1 32.81 71.42 -23.26
C LEU A 1 32.61 71.63 -24.76
N SER A 2 32.74 72.80 -25.29
CA SER A 2 32.52 73.12 -26.72
C SER A 2 33.46 72.30 -27.67
N ASN A 3 34.72 72.05 -27.30
CA ASN A 3 35.67 71.29 -28.11
C ASN A 3 35.37 69.77 -28.10
N PHE A 4 34.90 69.23 -26.97
CA PHE A 4 34.52 67.83 -26.87
C PHE A 4 33.31 67.50 -27.77
N TRP A 5 32.29 68.34 -27.73
CA TRP A 5 31.10 68.17 -28.54
C TRP A 5 31.35 68.41 -30.03
N ARG A 6 32.27 69.32 -30.38
CA ARG A 6 32.74 69.48 -31.78
C ARG A 6 33.45 68.24 -32.28
N MET A 7 34.32 67.67 -31.48
CA MET A 7 35.06 66.44 -31.84
C MET A 7 34.11 65.24 -32.01
N LEU A 8 33.07 65.15 -31.20
CA LEU A 8 32.02 64.15 -31.34
C LEU A 8 31.14 64.40 -32.58
N ALA A 9 30.80 65.66 -32.88
CA ALA A 9 30.03 66.04 -34.05
C ALA A 9 30.81 65.80 -35.35
N ASP A 10 32.07 66.07 -35.37
CA ASP A 10 32.96 65.87 -36.54
C ASP A 10 33.22 64.38 -36.79
N SER A 11 33.08 63.50 -35.76
CA SER A 11 33.26 62.04 -35.87
C SER A 11 32.00 61.27 -36.23
N SER A 12 30.84 61.90 -36.36
CA SER A 12 29.59 61.25 -36.67
C SER A 12 28.70 62.12 -37.58
N ASP A 13 28.45 61.66 -38.79
CA ASP A 13 27.63 62.32 -39.83
C ASP A 13 26.15 62.64 -39.42
N ASN A 14 25.69 62.19 -38.23
CA ASN A 14 24.28 62.30 -37.80
C ASN A 14 24.07 63.06 -36.47
N LEU A 15 25.05 63.76 -35.90
CA LEU A 15 24.87 64.56 -34.72
C LEU A 15 24.56 66.02 -35.13
N SER A 16 23.29 66.34 -35.28
CA SER A 16 22.86 67.72 -35.34
C SER A 16 23.03 68.38 -33.97
N GLN A 17 23.41 69.64 -33.95
CA GLN A 17 23.65 70.45 -32.73
C GLN A 17 22.45 70.46 -31.78
N ASP A 18 21.22 70.28 -32.29
CA ASP A 18 19.98 70.21 -31.54
C ASP A 18 19.82 68.94 -30.70
N ASN A 19 20.43 67.80 -31.09
CA ASN A 19 20.33 66.56 -30.36
C ASN A 19 21.29 66.45 -29.15
N ILE A 20 22.27 67.38 -29.06
CA ILE A 20 23.30 67.43 -28.00
C ILE A 20 22.94 68.38 -26.86
N GLN A 21 22.13 69.41 -27.15
CA GLN A 21 21.75 70.44 -26.20
C GLN A 21 21.16 69.93 -24.86
N PRO A 22 20.25 68.92 -24.81
CA PRO A 22 19.74 68.40 -23.56
C PRO A 22 20.83 67.74 -22.68
N TYR A 23 21.82 67.08 -23.30
CA TYR A 23 22.91 66.47 -22.56
C TYR A 23 23.91 67.52 -22.00
N ILE A 24 24.16 68.59 -22.73
CA ILE A 24 24.99 69.72 -22.27
C ILE A 24 24.33 70.38 -21.06
N ALA A 25 23.05 70.66 -21.15
CA ALA A 25 22.30 71.29 -20.06
C ALA A 25 22.35 70.41 -18.80
N GLU A 26 22.15 69.14 -18.94
CA GLU A 26 22.16 68.21 -17.81
C GLU A 26 23.55 68.07 -17.17
N ILE A 27 24.62 68.00 -17.97
CA ILE A 27 26.00 67.92 -17.49
C ILE A 27 26.41 69.24 -16.77
N CYS A 28 25.90 70.37 -17.22
CA CYS A 28 26.18 71.65 -16.55
C CYS A 28 25.37 71.88 -15.25
N TYR A 29 24.23 71.14 -15.11
CA TYR A 29 23.34 71.31 -13.94
C TYR A 29 23.61 70.34 -12.83
N ASN A 30 24.04 69.08 -13.19
CA ASN A 30 24.26 68.03 -12.24
C ASN A 30 25.76 67.79 -12.00
N GLU A 31 26.15 67.47 -10.74
CA GLU A 31 27.52 67.18 -10.35
C GLU A 31 28.05 65.87 -10.97
N SER A 32 27.16 64.87 -11.19
CA SER A 32 27.51 63.61 -11.82
C SER A 32 26.25 62.96 -12.41
N GLY A 33 26.47 62.14 -13.44
CA GLY A 33 25.37 61.38 -14.06
C GLY A 33 25.88 60.40 -15.10
N VAL A 34 24.94 59.54 -15.55
CA VAL A 34 25.15 58.57 -16.64
C VAL A 34 23.99 58.66 -17.61
N ASN A 35 24.28 58.98 -18.84
CA ASN A 35 23.31 59.09 -19.92
C ASN A 35 23.58 58.11 -21.03
N ARG A 36 22.55 57.64 -21.73
CA ARG A 36 22.70 56.83 -22.92
C ARG A 36 22.59 57.71 -24.15
N LEU A 37 23.61 57.64 -25.00
CA LEU A 37 23.62 58.41 -26.26
C LEU A 37 23.88 57.49 -27.44
N THR A 38 23.38 57.82 -28.62
CA THR A 38 23.61 57.08 -29.85
C THR A 38 24.54 57.86 -30.79
N LEU A 39 25.66 57.28 -31.14
CA LEU A 39 26.67 57.90 -32.03
C LEU A 39 26.87 56.95 -33.22
N GLY A 40 26.70 57.48 -34.45
CA GLY A 40 26.88 56.64 -35.65
C GLY A 40 26.09 55.34 -35.68
N GLY A 41 24.85 55.32 -35.14
CA GLY A 41 24.02 54.13 -35.06
C GLY A 41 24.37 53.13 -33.93
N LYS A 42 25.41 53.43 -33.12
CA LYS A 42 25.81 52.62 -31.97
C LYS A 42 25.46 53.33 -30.67
N ALA A 43 24.99 52.58 -29.67
CA ALA A 43 24.66 53.11 -28.36
C ALA A 43 25.89 53.12 -27.43
N TYR A 44 26.05 54.22 -26.70
CA TYR A 44 27.14 54.44 -25.73
C TYR A 44 26.54 54.95 -24.41
N TYR A 45 27.18 54.60 -23.28
CA TYR A 45 26.99 55.27 -22.01
C TYR A 45 27.95 56.41 -21.86
N LEU A 46 27.46 57.60 -21.59
CA LEU A 46 28.20 58.80 -21.27
C LEU A 46 28.11 58.98 -19.75
N ALA A 47 29.19 58.75 -19.06
CA ALA A 47 29.32 59.06 -17.64
C ALA A 47 30.07 60.37 -17.46
N TYR A 48 29.58 61.24 -16.56
CA TYR A 48 30.27 62.50 -16.27
C TYR A 48 30.31 62.72 -14.76
N HIS A 49 31.33 63.40 -14.30
CA HIS A 49 31.54 63.78 -12.92
C HIS A 49 32.30 65.10 -12.80
N SER A 50 31.80 66.04 -12.03
CA SER A 50 32.44 67.33 -11.70
C SER A 50 33.60 67.08 -10.71
N ILE A 51 34.79 67.54 -11.05
CA ILE A 51 35.98 67.33 -10.20
C ILE A 51 36.08 68.39 -9.09
N GLY A 52 35.18 69.42 -9.08
CA GLY A 52 35.19 70.51 -8.08
C GLY A 52 36.36 71.45 -8.18
N PHE A 53 37.12 71.45 -9.30
CA PHE A 53 38.25 72.34 -9.55
C PHE A 53 38.02 73.08 -10.87
N LYS A 54 37.88 74.40 -10.85
CA LYS A 54 37.76 75.33 -12.03
C LYS A 54 36.76 74.78 -13.09
N ASP A 55 35.56 74.38 -12.66
CA ASP A 55 34.50 73.87 -13.53
C ASP A 55 34.91 72.67 -14.45
N TRP A 56 35.89 71.90 -14.03
CA TRP A 56 36.35 70.73 -14.76
C TRP A 56 35.39 69.55 -14.59
N ILE A 57 35.02 68.94 -15.72
CA ILE A 57 34.13 67.75 -15.75
C ILE A 57 34.92 66.64 -16.41
N LEU A 58 35.00 65.49 -15.73
CA LEU A 58 35.48 64.24 -16.27
C LEU A 58 34.35 63.56 -17.05
N ILE A 59 34.63 63.24 -18.33
CA ILE A 59 33.66 62.56 -19.19
C ILE A 59 34.23 61.23 -19.64
N GLY A 60 33.51 60.14 -19.45
CA GLY A 60 33.82 58.79 -19.93
C GLY A 60 32.74 58.33 -20.90
N ILE A 61 33.18 57.77 -22.04
CA ILE A 61 32.26 57.15 -23.01
C ILE A 61 32.62 55.68 -23.13
N VAL A 62 31.61 54.83 -22.89
CA VAL A 62 31.76 53.37 -22.99
C VAL A 62 30.71 52.81 -23.93
N PRO A 63 31.04 52.00 -24.91
CA PRO A 63 30.08 51.34 -25.77
C PRO A 63 29.12 50.47 -24.95
N CYS A 64 27.79 50.63 -25.17
CA CYS A 64 26.79 49.80 -24.49
C CYS A 64 26.98 48.30 -24.78
N SER A 65 27.52 47.94 -25.94
CA SER A 65 27.82 46.55 -26.31
C SER A 65 28.81 45.91 -25.35
N VAL A 66 29.85 46.62 -24.93
CA VAL A 66 30.87 46.08 -24.01
C VAL A 66 30.31 45.85 -22.62
N VAL A 67 29.47 46.76 -22.14
CA VAL A 67 28.81 46.64 -20.84
C VAL A 67 27.78 45.50 -20.88
N ASN A 68 26.92 45.47 -21.91
CA ASN A 68 25.87 44.48 -22.06
C ASN A 68 26.44 43.07 -22.29
N GLU A 69 27.54 42.94 -23.03
CA GLU A 69 28.18 41.62 -23.25
C GLU A 69 28.63 40.99 -21.92
N ASN A 70 29.28 41.78 -21.07
CA ASN A 70 29.71 41.30 -19.75
C ASN A 70 28.50 40.97 -18.84
N ILE A 71 27.46 41.79 -18.85
CA ILE A 71 26.25 41.53 -18.08
C ILE A 71 25.55 40.26 -18.58
N ASN A 72 25.35 40.12 -19.88
CA ASN A 72 24.71 38.93 -20.46
C ASN A 72 25.50 37.64 -20.17
N ARG A 73 26.83 37.71 -20.22
CA ARG A 73 27.72 36.59 -19.90
C ARG A 73 27.56 36.15 -18.43
N LEU A 74 27.55 37.11 -17.49
CA LEU A 74 27.34 36.84 -16.09
C LEU A 74 25.92 36.26 -15.84
N GLN A 75 24.91 36.84 -16.46
CA GLN A 75 23.54 36.38 -16.37
C GLN A 75 23.39 34.93 -16.90
N THR A 76 24.03 34.60 -18.02
CA THR A 76 23.99 33.24 -18.58
C THR A 76 24.67 32.24 -17.64
N ILE A 77 25.82 32.60 -17.06
CA ILE A 77 26.53 31.74 -16.09
C ILE A 77 25.67 31.50 -14.83
N THR A 78 25.07 32.55 -14.27
CA THR A 78 24.24 32.41 -13.05
C THR A 78 22.96 31.63 -13.31
N MET A 79 22.31 31.83 -14.46
CA MET A 79 21.14 31.06 -14.88
C MET A 79 21.47 29.58 -15.06
N SER A 80 22.56 29.26 -15.77
CA SER A 80 22.98 27.87 -15.99
C SER A 80 23.35 27.15 -14.68
N ALA A 81 24.02 27.84 -13.77
CA ALA A 81 24.36 27.31 -12.45
C ALA A 81 23.09 27.04 -11.61
N SER A 82 22.13 27.96 -11.59
CA SER A 82 20.87 27.78 -10.83
C SER A 82 20.03 26.64 -11.38
N VAL A 83 19.91 26.52 -12.70
CA VAL A 83 19.19 25.39 -13.34
C VAL A 83 19.86 24.05 -13.00
N SER A 84 21.20 23.98 -13.01
CA SER A 84 21.95 22.79 -12.66
C SER A 84 21.73 22.37 -11.20
N VAL A 85 21.70 23.30 -10.27
CA VAL A 85 21.43 23.03 -8.85
C VAL A 85 20.00 22.51 -8.66
N ILE A 86 19.02 23.14 -9.31
CA ILE A 86 17.61 22.71 -9.24
C ILE A 86 17.48 21.28 -9.80
N ALA A 87 18.08 21.01 -10.95
CA ALA A 87 18.07 19.68 -11.56
C ALA A 87 18.68 18.62 -10.61
N LEU A 88 19.78 18.94 -9.93
CA LEU A 88 20.42 18.05 -8.96
C LEU A 88 19.48 17.76 -7.77
N ILE A 89 18.83 18.78 -7.21
CA ILE A 89 17.89 18.62 -6.10
C ILE A 89 16.70 17.76 -6.53
N CYS A 90 16.15 17.99 -7.73
CA CYS A 90 15.04 17.19 -8.27
C CYS A 90 15.43 15.72 -8.43
N THR A 91 16.61 15.45 -9.02
CA THR A 91 17.08 14.07 -9.20
C THR A 91 17.29 13.35 -7.87
N LEU A 92 17.92 14.00 -6.89
CA LEU A 92 18.11 13.44 -5.55
C LEU A 92 16.77 13.18 -4.85
N SER A 93 15.79 14.09 -4.99
CA SER A 93 14.46 13.92 -4.43
C SER A 93 13.72 12.72 -5.03
N VAL A 94 13.79 12.56 -6.35
CA VAL A 94 13.19 11.40 -7.05
C VAL A 94 13.85 10.09 -6.60
N LEU A 95 15.18 10.05 -6.54
CA LEU A 95 15.90 8.86 -6.06
C LEU A 95 15.55 8.51 -4.61
N TYR A 96 15.41 9.51 -3.74
CA TYR A 96 14.97 9.31 -2.36
C TYR A 96 13.56 8.72 -2.29
N LEU A 97 12.61 9.25 -3.08
CA LEU A 97 11.23 8.74 -3.13
C LEU A 97 11.17 7.29 -3.64
N ILE A 98 11.91 6.99 -4.72
CA ILE A 98 11.99 5.62 -5.26
C ILE A 98 12.53 4.67 -4.19
N ARG A 99 13.64 5.03 -3.53
CA ARG A 99 14.23 4.21 -2.46
C ARG A 99 13.28 4.00 -1.29
N LYS A 100 12.60 5.05 -0.85
CA LYS A 100 11.60 4.98 0.23
C LYS A 100 10.42 4.06 -0.13
N ASN A 101 9.88 4.19 -1.34
CA ASN A 101 8.80 3.33 -1.81
C ASN A 101 9.24 1.87 -1.93
N TYR A 102 10.42 1.61 -2.46
CA TYR A 102 10.98 0.26 -2.55
C TYR A 102 11.13 -0.41 -1.17
N LEU A 103 11.66 0.31 -0.19
CA LEU A 103 11.77 -0.20 1.19
C LEU A 103 10.42 -0.45 1.84
N ASN A 104 9.43 0.40 1.59
CA ASN A 104 8.08 0.23 2.12
C ASN A 104 7.36 -0.98 1.49
N LEU A 105 7.53 -1.19 0.18
CA LEU A 105 7.00 -2.37 -0.50
C LEU A 105 7.62 -3.65 0.07
N ARG A 106 8.95 -3.70 0.20
CA ARG A 106 9.62 -4.87 0.80
C ARG A 106 9.14 -5.18 2.22
N LYS A 107 8.89 -4.16 3.05
CA LYS A 107 8.35 -4.36 4.40
C LYS A 107 6.95 -4.96 4.36
N LYS A 108 6.08 -4.46 3.47
CA LYS A 108 4.71 -4.99 3.30
C LYS A 108 4.74 -6.43 2.80
N ASP A 109 5.55 -6.74 1.79
CA ASP A 109 5.69 -8.10 1.27
C ASP A 109 6.20 -9.08 2.34
N SER A 110 7.18 -8.65 3.14
CA SER A 110 7.69 -9.46 4.26
C SER A 110 6.63 -9.69 5.34
N GLU A 111 5.80 -8.69 5.64
CA GLU A 111 4.71 -8.81 6.62
C GLU A 111 3.60 -9.74 6.12
N ILE A 112 3.22 -9.63 4.85
CA ILE A 112 2.24 -10.52 4.22
C ILE A 112 2.76 -11.96 4.25
N LYS A 113 3.99 -12.18 3.80
CA LYS A 113 4.62 -13.50 3.80
C LYS A 113 4.71 -14.11 5.20
N TYR A 114 5.08 -13.31 6.21
CA TYR A 114 5.11 -13.77 7.59
C TYR A 114 3.71 -14.18 8.08
N ARG A 115 2.66 -13.42 7.76
CA ARG A 115 1.28 -13.75 8.12
C ARG A 115 0.81 -15.03 7.44
N GLU A 116 1.14 -15.22 6.16
CA GLU A 116 0.82 -16.44 5.40
C GLU A 116 1.53 -17.66 5.99
N GLU A 117 2.83 -17.56 6.28
CA GLU A 117 3.61 -18.64 6.92
C GLU A 117 3.05 -18.98 8.31
N LEU A 118 2.77 -17.96 9.14
CA LEU A 118 2.18 -18.16 10.45
C LEU A 118 0.83 -18.86 10.36
N PHE A 119 -0.04 -18.40 9.46
CA PHE A 119 -1.36 -18.98 9.26
C PHE A 119 -1.25 -20.43 8.73
N SER A 120 -0.33 -20.69 7.83
CA SER A 120 -0.05 -22.05 7.33
C SER A 120 0.44 -22.98 8.44
N VAL A 121 1.37 -22.54 9.27
CA VAL A 121 1.87 -23.32 10.42
C VAL A 121 0.75 -23.59 11.43
N LEU A 122 -0.05 -22.59 11.76
CA LEU A 122 -1.18 -22.75 12.66
C LEU A 122 -2.21 -23.73 12.07
N SER A 123 -2.60 -23.54 10.82
CA SER A 123 -3.57 -24.41 10.15
C SER A 123 -3.12 -25.86 10.06
N ASN A 124 -1.82 -26.11 9.82
CA ASN A 124 -1.28 -27.47 9.76
C ASN A 124 -1.28 -28.21 11.10
N ASN A 125 -1.24 -27.47 12.21
CA ASN A 125 -1.21 -28.05 13.56
C ASN A 125 -2.58 -28.19 14.23
N VAL A 126 -3.64 -27.69 13.59
CA VAL A 126 -5.04 -27.84 14.07
C VAL A 126 -5.72 -28.94 13.28
N ASP A 127 -6.70 -29.60 13.91
CA ASP A 127 -7.54 -30.60 13.26
C ASP A 127 -8.81 -30.00 12.64
N ASP A 128 -8.83 -28.69 12.46
CA ASP A 128 -9.90 -27.96 11.81
C ASP A 128 -9.49 -27.55 10.38
N ILE A 129 -10.38 -27.76 9.41
CA ILE A 129 -10.22 -27.29 8.05
C ILE A 129 -10.90 -25.93 7.92
N PHE A 130 -10.17 -24.94 7.43
CA PHE A 130 -10.71 -23.62 7.11
C PHE A 130 -11.00 -23.53 5.61
N LEU A 131 -12.21 -23.13 5.27
CA LEU A 131 -12.68 -22.98 3.90
C LEU A 131 -13.34 -21.64 3.72
N MET A 132 -13.05 -20.94 2.63
CA MET A 132 -13.73 -19.70 2.25
C MET A 132 -14.31 -19.85 0.86
N LEU A 133 -15.62 -19.60 0.74
CA LEU A 133 -16.37 -19.67 -0.52
C LEU A 133 -16.88 -18.30 -0.93
N ASN A 134 -16.93 -18.07 -2.23
CA ASN A 134 -17.64 -16.94 -2.80
C ASN A 134 -19.15 -17.13 -2.65
N THR A 135 -19.89 -16.04 -2.45
CA THR A 135 -21.35 -16.14 -2.27
C THR A 135 -22.12 -16.27 -3.58
N GLU A 136 -21.53 -15.89 -4.70
CA GLU A 136 -22.20 -15.88 -6.01
C GLU A 136 -22.18 -17.26 -6.69
N ASP A 137 -21.01 -17.90 -6.71
CA ASP A 137 -20.78 -19.13 -7.45
C ASP A 137 -20.34 -20.32 -6.57
N PHE A 138 -20.14 -20.08 -5.28
CA PHE A 138 -19.58 -21.05 -4.29
C PHE A 138 -18.15 -21.48 -4.60
N SER A 139 -17.46 -20.82 -5.53
CA SER A 139 -16.05 -21.13 -5.82
C SER A 139 -15.19 -21.00 -4.56
N VAL A 140 -14.21 -21.90 -4.45
CA VAL A 140 -13.30 -21.92 -3.29
C VAL A 140 -12.27 -20.80 -3.42
N GLY A 141 -12.42 -19.75 -2.61
CA GLY A 141 -11.45 -18.66 -2.54
C GLY A 141 -10.22 -19.02 -1.68
N TYR A 142 -10.39 -19.89 -0.70
CA TYR A 142 -9.32 -20.39 0.17
C TYR A 142 -9.70 -21.74 0.80
N VAL A 143 -8.71 -22.61 0.95
CA VAL A 143 -8.80 -23.80 1.80
C VAL A 143 -7.47 -24.01 2.51
N SER A 144 -7.52 -24.38 3.79
CA SER A 144 -6.32 -24.60 4.58
C SER A 144 -5.56 -25.86 4.13
N PRO A 145 -4.20 -25.84 4.13
CA PRO A 145 -3.36 -26.92 3.61
C PRO A 145 -3.58 -28.27 4.31
N ASN A 146 -4.03 -28.26 5.57
CA ASN A 146 -4.29 -29.47 6.36
C ASN A 146 -5.46 -30.32 5.83
N ILE A 147 -6.23 -29.84 4.84
CA ILE A 147 -7.28 -30.65 4.17
C ILE A 147 -6.71 -31.96 3.61
N GLU A 148 -5.49 -31.91 3.09
CA GLU A 148 -4.84 -33.12 2.56
C GLU A 148 -4.59 -34.16 3.66
N ARG A 149 -4.11 -33.74 4.82
CA ARG A 149 -3.91 -34.60 5.98
C ARG A 149 -5.24 -35.16 6.54
N ILE A 150 -6.27 -34.34 6.57
CA ILE A 150 -7.53 -34.62 7.25
C ILE A 150 -8.49 -35.41 6.34
N LEU A 151 -8.69 -34.97 5.10
CA LEU A 151 -9.63 -35.59 4.15
C LEU A 151 -8.94 -36.42 3.03
N GLY A 152 -7.64 -36.21 2.81
CA GLY A 152 -6.90 -36.85 1.71
C GLY A 152 -7.18 -36.17 0.35
N ILE A 153 -7.57 -34.90 0.35
CA ILE A 153 -7.82 -34.08 -0.83
C ILE A 153 -6.70 -33.03 -0.88
N SER A 154 -5.98 -32.93 -2.01
CA SER A 154 -4.95 -31.91 -2.11
C SER A 154 -5.56 -30.50 -2.11
N GLN A 155 -4.83 -29.51 -1.57
CA GLN A 155 -5.29 -28.12 -1.55
C GLN A 155 -5.60 -27.60 -2.96
N SER A 156 -4.77 -27.95 -3.94
CA SER A 156 -4.94 -27.53 -5.34
C SER A 156 -6.19 -28.13 -6.00
N GLU A 157 -6.51 -29.41 -5.71
CA GLU A 157 -7.76 -30.02 -6.17
C GLU A 157 -8.98 -29.35 -5.54
N ALA A 158 -8.96 -29.10 -4.23
CA ALA A 158 -10.04 -28.46 -3.52
C ALA A 158 -10.30 -27.01 -3.98
N MET A 159 -9.25 -26.31 -4.41
CA MET A 159 -9.38 -24.95 -4.96
C MET A 159 -9.86 -24.94 -6.42
N SER A 160 -9.58 -25.98 -7.20
CA SER A 160 -9.99 -26.04 -8.60
C SER A 160 -11.42 -26.54 -8.81
N ASP A 161 -11.92 -27.36 -7.90
CA ASP A 161 -13.27 -27.95 -8.00
C ASP A 161 -13.91 -28.07 -6.61
N GLU A 162 -14.86 -27.20 -6.35
CA GLU A 162 -15.61 -27.17 -5.09
C GLU A 162 -16.39 -28.46 -4.83
N SER A 163 -16.81 -29.16 -5.89
CA SER A 163 -17.62 -30.38 -5.80
C SER A 163 -16.84 -31.53 -5.14
N ILE A 164 -15.52 -31.49 -5.14
CA ILE A 164 -14.67 -32.54 -4.56
C ILE A 164 -14.89 -32.66 -3.05
N ILE A 165 -15.01 -31.53 -2.37
CA ILE A 165 -15.29 -31.52 -0.93
C ILE A 165 -16.71 -32.01 -0.66
N GLU A 166 -17.67 -31.57 -1.45
CA GLU A 166 -19.07 -31.96 -1.31
C GLU A 166 -19.30 -33.43 -1.63
N ASN A 167 -18.63 -33.96 -2.67
CA ASN A 167 -18.69 -35.38 -3.06
C ASN A 167 -18.03 -36.31 -2.02
N SER A 168 -17.16 -35.78 -1.17
CA SER A 168 -16.57 -36.54 -0.05
C SER A 168 -17.53 -36.65 1.14
N ALA A 169 -18.63 -35.94 1.15
CA ALA A 169 -19.66 -36.08 2.18
C ALA A 169 -20.50 -37.29 1.95
N VAL A 170 -20.86 -37.99 3.03
CA VAL A 170 -21.85 -39.08 2.99
C VAL A 170 -23.19 -38.44 2.65
N ALA A 171 -23.84 -38.99 1.60
CA ALA A 171 -25.15 -38.50 1.19
C ALA A 171 -26.17 -38.71 2.31
N ASP A 172 -26.53 -37.64 2.98
CA ASP A 172 -27.67 -37.59 3.90
C ASP A 172 -28.79 -36.86 3.18
N LYS A 173 -29.98 -37.44 3.12
CA LYS A 173 -31.09 -36.97 2.27
C LYS A 173 -31.65 -35.62 2.68
N ASP A 174 -31.32 -35.08 3.88
CA ASP A 174 -32.00 -33.94 4.47
C ASP A 174 -31.15 -32.67 4.61
N GLU A 175 -29.88 -32.67 4.24
CA GLU A 175 -28.99 -31.47 4.42
C GLU A 175 -28.22 -31.08 3.16
N ASN A 176 -28.82 -30.17 2.39
CA ASN A 176 -28.10 -29.47 1.33
C ASN A 176 -27.36 -28.26 1.92
N ILE A 177 -26.03 -28.38 2.08
CA ILE A 177 -25.18 -27.29 2.62
C ILE A 177 -25.41 -25.98 1.84
N ARG A 178 -25.51 -26.06 0.51
CA ARG A 178 -25.73 -24.87 -0.33
C ARG A 178 -27.03 -24.14 0.03
N GLU A 179 -28.12 -24.87 0.26
CA GLU A 179 -29.39 -24.25 0.65
C GLU A 179 -29.28 -23.54 2.02
N ASN A 180 -28.57 -24.16 2.97
CA ASN A 180 -28.33 -23.58 4.28
C ASN A 180 -27.47 -22.31 4.19
N LEU A 181 -26.46 -22.29 3.32
CA LEU A 181 -25.60 -21.12 3.10
C LEU A 181 -26.35 -19.97 2.39
N ILE A 182 -27.12 -20.28 1.35
CA ILE A 182 -27.92 -19.26 0.61
C ILE A 182 -28.87 -18.51 1.53
N ARG A 183 -29.46 -19.18 2.51
CA ARG A 183 -30.42 -18.60 3.47
C ARG A 183 -29.77 -17.79 4.58
N MET A 184 -28.43 -17.70 4.63
CA MET A 184 -27.72 -16.94 5.67
C MET A 184 -27.68 -15.45 5.34
N SER A 185 -27.95 -14.63 6.35
CA SER A 185 -27.74 -13.17 6.31
C SER A 185 -26.28 -12.82 6.60
N VAL A 186 -25.82 -11.63 6.18
CA VAL A 186 -24.49 -11.14 6.52
C VAL A 186 -24.35 -10.97 8.03
N GLY A 187 -23.28 -11.53 8.61
CA GLY A 187 -23.05 -11.58 10.06
C GLY A 187 -23.71 -12.77 10.77
N GLU A 188 -24.49 -13.57 10.06
CA GLU A 188 -25.14 -14.78 10.64
C GLU A 188 -24.13 -15.93 10.74
N ARG A 189 -24.26 -16.70 11.83
CA ARG A 189 -23.51 -17.94 12.09
C ARG A 189 -24.49 -19.10 12.16
N LYS A 190 -24.17 -20.20 11.49
CA LYS A 190 -24.89 -21.47 11.55
C LYS A 190 -23.93 -22.61 11.84
N GLU A 191 -24.46 -23.64 12.50
CA GLU A 191 -23.69 -24.82 12.86
C GLU A 191 -24.52 -26.09 12.55
N TRP A 192 -23.83 -27.12 12.05
CA TRP A 192 -24.42 -28.45 11.83
C TRP A 192 -23.33 -29.53 11.84
N GLU A 193 -23.71 -30.78 11.90
CA GLU A 193 -22.82 -31.92 11.82
C GLU A 193 -23.01 -32.66 10.49
N ARG A 194 -21.92 -33.09 9.87
CA ARG A 194 -21.95 -33.88 8.64
C ARG A 194 -20.85 -34.91 8.62
N LYS A 195 -21.13 -36.07 7.99
CA LYS A 195 -20.17 -37.14 7.82
C LYS A 195 -19.44 -37.02 6.50
N TYR A 196 -18.13 -37.19 6.53
CA TYR A 196 -17.27 -37.18 5.35
C TYR A 196 -16.49 -38.48 5.27
N VAL A 197 -16.20 -38.93 4.06
CA VAL A 197 -15.34 -40.09 3.81
C VAL A 197 -13.92 -39.60 3.52
N ARG A 198 -12.94 -40.04 4.32
CA ARG A 198 -11.53 -39.76 4.04
C ARG A 198 -11.11 -40.50 2.80
N ARG A 199 -10.63 -39.79 1.78
CA ARG A 199 -10.26 -40.37 0.48
C ARG A 199 -9.09 -41.38 0.57
N ASN A 200 -8.13 -41.10 1.47
CA ASN A 200 -6.94 -41.93 1.66
C ASN A 200 -7.17 -43.24 2.45
N SER A 201 -8.21 -43.29 3.27
CA SER A 201 -8.46 -44.44 4.16
C SER A 201 -9.85 -45.06 4.02
N GLY A 202 -10.77 -44.42 3.33
CA GLY A 202 -12.19 -44.82 3.26
C GLY A 202 -12.95 -44.68 4.58
N ASN A 203 -12.32 -44.19 5.63
CA ASN A 203 -12.96 -44.05 6.94
C ASN A 203 -13.95 -42.91 6.96
N VAL A 204 -15.09 -43.14 7.61
CA VAL A 204 -16.12 -42.10 7.85
C VAL A 204 -15.73 -41.28 9.08
N CYS A 205 -15.65 -39.99 8.91
CA CYS A 205 -15.40 -39.01 9.96
C CYS A 205 -16.63 -38.13 10.18
N LEU A 206 -16.86 -37.72 11.42
CA LEU A 206 -17.93 -36.77 11.77
C LEU A 206 -17.32 -35.38 11.94
N PHE A 207 -17.75 -34.44 11.10
CA PHE A 207 -17.34 -33.07 11.21
C PHE A 207 -18.46 -32.20 11.78
N HIS A 208 -18.09 -31.35 12.70
CA HIS A 208 -18.89 -30.22 13.12
C HIS A 208 -18.52 -29.04 12.22
N ILE A 209 -19.48 -28.50 11.52
CA ILE A 209 -19.31 -27.40 10.56
C ILE A 209 -19.89 -26.14 11.17
N THR A 210 -19.05 -25.12 11.25
CA THR A 210 -19.47 -23.76 11.57
C THR A 210 -19.36 -22.90 10.32
N ALA A 211 -20.44 -22.29 9.87
CA ALA A 211 -20.44 -21.35 8.77
C ALA A 211 -20.75 -19.93 9.26
N LEU A 212 -20.04 -18.97 8.72
CA LEU A 212 -20.24 -17.53 8.95
C LEU A 212 -20.29 -16.85 7.59
N ARG A 213 -21.32 -16.02 7.33
CA ARG A 213 -21.34 -15.10 6.19
C ARG A 213 -20.85 -13.74 6.62
N ASN A 214 -19.77 -13.25 6.03
CA ASN A 214 -19.17 -11.96 6.36
C ASN A 214 -18.58 -11.25 5.13
N LYS A 215 -18.39 -9.95 5.25
CA LYS A 215 -17.66 -9.16 4.25
C LYS A 215 -16.16 -9.21 4.52
N ILE A 216 -15.41 -9.66 3.52
CA ILE A 216 -13.94 -9.65 3.53
C ILE A 216 -13.50 -8.86 2.30
N ASP A 217 -12.73 -7.83 2.51
CA ASP A 217 -12.24 -6.92 1.44
C ASP A 217 -13.35 -6.31 0.56
N GLY A 218 -14.52 -6.06 1.19
CA GLY A 218 -15.69 -5.49 0.52
C GLY A 218 -16.60 -6.50 -0.19
N GLU A 219 -16.20 -7.76 -0.32
CA GLU A 219 -16.96 -8.84 -0.93
C GLU A 219 -17.63 -9.75 0.11
N ASP A 220 -18.85 -10.19 -0.15
CA ASP A 220 -19.54 -11.16 0.68
C ASP A 220 -18.91 -12.55 0.50
N ARG A 221 -18.58 -13.21 1.61
CA ARG A 221 -17.94 -14.52 1.63
C ARG A 221 -18.57 -15.42 2.68
N TYR A 222 -18.59 -16.73 2.40
CA TYR A 222 -18.85 -17.74 3.42
C TYR A 222 -17.51 -18.23 3.97
N ILE A 223 -17.37 -18.22 5.29
CA ILE A 223 -16.24 -18.79 6.02
C ILE A 223 -16.75 -20.05 6.70
N LEU A 224 -16.18 -21.18 6.39
CA LEU A 224 -16.53 -22.47 6.99
C LEU A 224 -15.35 -22.99 7.79
N VAL A 225 -15.63 -23.52 8.96
CA VAL A 225 -14.70 -24.25 9.80
C VAL A 225 -15.25 -25.66 9.98
N LEU A 226 -14.50 -26.65 9.52
CA LEU A 226 -14.87 -28.07 9.63
C LEU A 226 -13.98 -28.70 10.69
N SER A 227 -14.54 -29.01 11.85
CA SER A 227 -13.84 -29.59 13.01
C SER A 227 -14.12 -31.09 13.09
N ASP A 228 -13.07 -31.94 13.03
CA ASP A 228 -13.22 -33.40 13.16
C ASP A 228 -13.54 -33.81 14.62
N ARG A 229 -14.77 -34.20 14.87
CA ARG A 229 -15.28 -34.63 16.17
C ARG A 229 -15.34 -36.17 16.32
N THR A 230 -14.77 -36.90 15.39
CA THR A 230 -14.87 -38.36 15.35
C THR A 230 -14.34 -39.01 16.61
N LYS A 231 -13.16 -38.60 17.07
CA LYS A 231 -12.51 -39.15 18.28
C LYS A 231 -13.30 -38.79 19.54
N GLU A 232 -13.71 -37.53 19.66
CA GLU A 232 -14.50 -37.07 20.79
C GLU A 232 -15.83 -37.83 20.91
N ARG A 233 -16.54 -38.00 19.79
CA ARG A 233 -17.80 -38.74 19.74
C ARG A 233 -17.64 -40.19 20.14
N LYS A 234 -16.58 -40.89 19.65
CA LYS A 234 -16.27 -42.26 20.02
C LYS A 234 -15.96 -42.39 21.52
N THR A 235 -15.18 -41.46 22.06
CA THR A 235 -14.84 -41.45 23.50
C THR A 235 -16.07 -41.25 24.37
N ASN A 236 -16.94 -40.28 23.99
CA ASN A 236 -18.19 -40.03 24.72
C ASN A 236 -19.15 -41.22 24.68
N LEU A 237 -19.28 -41.89 23.53
CA LEU A 237 -20.12 -43.10 23.44
C LEU A 237 -19.55 -44.24 24.31
N ALA A 238 -18.25 -44.47 24.31
CA ALA A 238 -17.60 -45.48 25.16
C ALA A 238 -17.79 -45.15 26.65
N LEU A 239 -17.63 -43.88 27.02
CA LEU A 239 -17.88 -43.42 28.41
C LEU A 239 -19.35 -43.66 28.84
N HIS A 240 -20.29 -43.24 27.99
CA HIS A 240 -21.71 -43.50 28.25
C HIS A 240 -22.03 -44.99 28.41
N SER A 241 -21.44 -45.86 27.57
CA SER A 241 -21.60 -47.31 27.70
C SER A 241 -21.05 -47.82 29.04
N ALA A 242 -19.83 -47.42 29.37
CA ALA A 242 -19.22 -47.82 30.65
C ALA A 242 -19.99 -47.35 31.88
N VAL A 243 -20.52 -46.11 31.86
CA VAL A 243 -21.35 -45.57 32.94
C VAL A 243 -22.64 -46.37 33.05
N ASN A 244 -23.27 -46.71 31.94
CA ASN A 244 -24.50 -47.49 31.95
C ASN A 244 -24.27 -48.91 32.46
N GLU A 245 -23.18 -49.56 32.06
CA GLU A 245 -22.80 -50.88 32.60
C GLU A 245 -22.52 -50.85 34.11
N ALA A 246 -21.79 -49.82 34.56
CA ALA A 246 -21.53 -49.64 35.99
C ALA A 246 -22.84 -49.39 36.79
N LYS A 247 -23.79 -48.61 36.25
CA LYS A 247 -25.11 -48.41 36.85
C LYS A 247 -25.89 -49.72 36.92
N LYS A 248 -25.89 -50.53 35.87
CA LYS A 248 -26.58 -51.85 35.85
C LYS A 248 -25.99 -52.78 36.90
N ALA A 249 -24.64 -52.86 36.99
CA ALA A 249 -23.96 -53.69 37.98
C ALA A 249 -24.25 -53.25 39.42
N ASN A 250 -24.26 -51.91 39.67
CA ASN A 250 -24.56 -51.35 40.98
C ASN A 250 -26.02 -51.63 41.39
N ASN A 251 -26.94 -51.45 40.45
CA ASN A 251 -28.35 -51.80 40.71
C ASN A 251 -28.58 -53.26 40.99
N ALA A 252 -27.90 -54.17 40.23
CA ALA A 252 -27.97 -55.59 40.51
C ALA A 252 -27.41 -55.97 41.89
N LYS A 253 -26.24 -55.33 42.26
CA LYS A 253 -25.64 -55.48 43.59
C LYS A 253 -26.60 -54.99 44.70
N SER A 254 -27.24 -53.87 44.52
CA SER A 254 -28.21 -53.30 45.48
C SER A 254 -29.43 -54.18 45.63
N SER A 255 -29.98 -54.68 44.53
CA SER A 255 -31.08 -55.67 44.51
C SER A 255 -30.71 -56.97 45.22
N PHE A 256 -29.51 -57.49 44.95
CA PHE A 256 -29.03 -58.72 45.59
C PHE A 256 -28.88 -58.52 47.12
N ILE A 257 -28.28 -57.40 47.58
CA ILE A 257 -28.16 -57.10 48.98
C ILE A 257 -29.54 -56.95 49.64
N SER A 258 -30.48 -56.27 48.97
CA SER A 258 -31.85 -56.10 49.49
C SER A 258 -32.59 -57.44 49.59
N GLY A 259 -32.42 -58.33 48.60
CA GLY A 259 -32.98 -59.71 48.61
C GLY A 259 -32.43 -60.54 49.76
N ILE A 260 -31.10 -60.60 49.96
CA ILE A 260 -30.49 -61.26 51.08
C ILE A 260 -30.95 -60.68 52.42
N SER A 261 -31.02 -59.38 52.53
CA SER A 261 -31.47 -58.73 53.76
C SER A 261 -32.92 -59.05 54.11
N HIS A 262 -33.77 -59.24 53.10
CA HIS A 262 -35.14 -59.70 53.28
C HIS A 262 -35.20 -61.18 53.72
N ASP A 263 -34.40 -62.04 53.07
CA ASP A 263 -34.38 -63.47 53.37
C ASP A 263 -33.76 -63.77 54.77
N ILE A 264 -32.81 -62.99 55.25
CA ILE A 264 -32.24 -63.11 56.59
C ILE A 264 -33.21 -62.59 57.68
N ARG A 265 -34.14 -61.66 57.36
CA ARG A 265 -35.08 -61.05 58.30
C ARG A 265 -36.40 -61.88 58.48
N THR A 266 -36.65 -62.82 57.61
CA THR A 266 -37.81 -63.70 57.65
C THR A 266 -37.42 -65.05 58.28
N PRO A 267 -37.72 -65.31 59.56
CA PRO A 267 -37.47 -66.59 60.22
C PRO A 267 -38.37 -67.71 59.69
#